data_3bbc63eb8ae2834ed41b170ade6c1043
#
_entry.id   3bbc63eb8ae2834ed41b170ade6c1043
#
_cell.length_a   1.000
_cell.length_b   1.000
_cell.length_c   1.000
_cell.angle_alpha   90.00
_cell.angle_beta   90.00
_cell.angle_gamma   90.00
#
_symmetry.space_group_name_H-M   'P 1'
#
loop_
_entity.id
_entity.type
_entity.pdbx_description
1 polymer ?
#
loop_
_entity_poly.entity_id
_entity_poly.type
_entity_poly.pdbx_seq_one_letter_code
_entity_poly.pdbx_strand_id
1 'polypeptide(L)'
;VFDCDGTVFGQAPYYLADEALYDYADKNYKNRKDKESRQKMAILDRMVKDGNNVGKPYVEDRVHFLSGMTPEEIATLGYDCYMRSYKGKMYPEMKALISNLKEYGFEVWILTASPEFLYQRFVASELGIPVTHVLGVKGVVKNGVMSDEIIMPIPQDDGKAQVIPTYIKAVPLIVGGNSRGDMDMLNESRGLKIVVNPDDVTVRGKEDGPMSGHTVKSYWEKEGALIVHCNDVRDRNVSFKTADFKIRTNLENPKK
;
A
#
# COMPACT_ATOMS: atom_id res chain seq x y z
N VAL A 1 2.43 -14.22 3.94
CA VAL A 1 1.72 -12.92 3.89
C VAL A 1 2.76 -11.83 3.73
N PHE A 2 2.58 -10.93 2.78
CA PHE A 2 3.50 -9.82 2.53
C PHE A 2 2.73 -8.50 2.42
N ASP A 3 3.30 -7.42 2.97
CA ASP A 3 2.91 -6.09 2.61
C ASP A 3 3.23 -5.82 1.13
N CYS A 4 2.62 -4.80 0.52
CA CYS A 4 2.81 -4.47 -0.88
C CYS A 4 3.85 -3.36 -1.08
N ASP A 5 3.48 -2.12 -0.75
CA ASP A 5 4.27 -0.92 -1.05
C ASP A 5 5.51 -0.83 -0.15
N GLY A 6 6.70 -0.91 -0.74
CA GLY A 6 7.97 -0.94 -0.02
C GLY A 6 8.46 -2.35 0.33
N THR A 7 7.62 -3.38 0.18
CA THR A 7 7.95 -4.78 0.51
C THR A 7 8.11 -5.66 -0.73
N VAL A 8 7.11 -5.72 -1.60
CA VAL A 8 7.19 -6.45 -2.88
C VAL A 8 7.23 -5.51 -4.07
N PHE A 9 6.86 -4.26 -3.87
CA PHE A 9 6.65 -3.25 -4.88
C PHE A 9 7.26 -1.92 -4.45
N GLY A 10 8.02 -1.26 -5.33
CA GLY A 10 8.67 0.00 -5.05
C GLY A 10 7.69 1.15 -4.84
N GLN A 11 7.93 1.94 -3.81
CA GLN A 11 7.06 3.04 -3.37
C GLN A 11 7.62 4.45 -3.64
N ALA A 12 8.86 4.55 -4.09
CA ALA A 12 9.49 5.83 -4.36
C ALA A 12 9.26 6.31 -5.80
N PRO A 13 9.07 7.60 -6.05
CA PRO A 13 8.98 8.70 -5.08
C PRO A 13 7.58 8.82 -4.44
N TYR A 14 6.54 8.18 -5.00
CA TYR A 14 5.15 8.20 -4.53
C TYR A 14 4.57 6.80 -4.48
N TYR A 15 3.53 6.60 -3.67
CA TYR A 15 2.67 5.42 -3.78
C TYR A 15 1.92 5.45 -5.11
N LEU A 16 1.76 4.28 -5.73
CA LEU A 16 0.93 4.16 -6.93
C LEU A 16 -0.50 4.66 -6.69
N ALA A 17 -1.07 4.37 -5.53
CA ALA A 17 -2.41 4.84 -5.20
C ALA A 17 -2.51 6.36 -5.27
N ASP A 18 -1.55 7.08 -4.70
CA ASP A 18 -1.56 8.54 -4.72
C ASP A 18 -1.46 9.07 -6.16
N GLU A 19 -0.48 8.58 -6.93
CA GLU A 19 -0.31 9.02 -8.31
C GLU A 19 -1.55 8.74 -9.16
N ALA A 20 -2.17 7.56 -9.01
CA ALA A 20 -3.38 7.21 -9.75
C ALA A 20 -4.53 8.19 -9.46
N LEU A 21 -4.77 8.49 -8.18
CA LEU A 21 -5.87 9.36 -7.77
C LEU A 21 -5.62 10.84 -8.14
N TYR A 22 -4.40 11.33 -7.93
CA TYR A 22 -4.04 12.71 -8.26
C TYR A 22 -4.04 12.96 -9.77
N ASP A 23 -3.49 12.04 -10.57
CA ASP A 23 -3.54 12.14 -12.03
C ASP A 23 -4.98 12.07 -12.56
N TYR A 24 -5.81 11.21 -11.98
CA TYR A 24 -7.22 11.12 -12.33
C TYR A 24 -7.98 12.41 -11.99
N ALA A 25 -7.72 12.99 -10.82
CA ALA A 25 -8.33 14.24 -10.40
C ALA A 25 -7.92 15.42 -11.29
N ASP A 26 -6.64 15.51 -11.64
CA ASP A 26 -6.12 16.57 -12.54
C ASP A 26 -6.84 16.53 -13.89
N LYS A 27 -7.04 15.34 -14.44
CA LYS A 27 -7.68 15.16 -15.75
C LYS A 27 -9.19 15.35 -15.72
N ASN A 28 -9.86 14.91 -14.65
CA ASN A 28 -11.31 14.75 -14.65
C ASN A 28 -12.06 15.77 -13.78
N TYR A 29 -11.45 16.34 -12.75
CA TYR A 29 -12.15 17.16 -11.75
C TYR A 29 -11.62 18.57 -11.56
N LYS A 30 -10.32 18.80 -11.67
CA LYS A 30 -9.63 20.05 -11.31
C LYS A 30 -10.25 21.30 -11.95
N ASN A 31 -10.66 21.23 -13.22
CA ASN A 31 -11.19 22.36 -13.97
C ASN A 31 -12.73 22.39 -14.06
N ARG A 32 -13.42 21.48 -13.37
CA ARG A 32 -14.88 21.36 -13.38
C ARG A 32 -15.50 22.06 -12.18
N LYS A 33 -16.74 22.57 -12.35
CA LYS A 33 -17.45 23.32 -11.32
C LYS A 33 -18.74 22.60 -10.81
N ASP A 34 -18.98 21.38 -11.28
CA ASP A 34 -20.12 20.61 -10.81
C ASP A 34 -19.93 20.15 -9.35
N LYS A 35 -21.01 19.67 -8.74
CA LYS A 35 -21.02 19.28 -7.32
C LYS A 35 -20.08 18.11 -7.05
N GLU A 36 -20.08 17.11 -7.92
CA GLU A 36 -19.23 15.92 -7.77
C GLU A 36 -17.75 16.28 -7.81
N SER A 37 -17.34 17.03 -8.82
CA SER A 37 -15.94 17.47 -8.96
C SER A 37 -15.46 18.27 -7.75
N ARG A 38 -16.31 19.16 -7.21
CA ARG A 38 -15.97 19.88 -5.96
C ARG A 38 -15.79 18.95 -4.76
N GLN A 39 -16.66 17.92 -4.63
CA GLN A 39 -16.54 16.94 -3.55
C GLN A 39 -15.25 16.12 -3.69
N LYS A 40 -14.95 15.64 -4.89
CA LYS A 40 -13.71 14.87 -5.15
C LYS A 40 -12.45 15.70 -4.90
N MET A 41 -12.43 16.96 -5.34
CA MET A 41 -11.31 17.86 -5.07
C MET A 41 -11.17 18.18 -3.58
N ALA A 42 -12.27 18.31 -2.82
CA ALA A 42 -12.20 18.51 -1.37
C ALA A 42 -11.61 17.29 -0.62
N ILE A 43 -11.88 16.06 -1.09
CA ILE A 43 -11.22 14.85 -0.57
C ILE A 43 -9.72 14.92 -0.86
N LEU A 44 -9.36 15.25 -2.09
CA LEU A 44 -7.97 15.39 -2.49
C LEU A 44 -7.22 16.43 -1.65
N ASP A 45 -7.86 17.59 -1.38
CA ASP A 45 -7.28 18.65 -0.55
C ASP A 45 -7.00 18.17 0.88
N ARG A 46 -7.86 17.30 1.46
CA ARG A 46 -7.58 16.66 2.76
C ARG A 46 -6.36 15.75 2.66
N MET A 47 -6.30 14.89 1.64
CA MET A 47 -5.15 14.00 1.42
C MET A 47 -3.84 14.79 1.29
N VAL A 48 -3.85 15.90 0.53
CA VAL A 48 -2.67 16.79 0.39
C VAL A 48 -2.29 17.40 1.73
N LYS A 49 -3.28 17.84 2.52
CA LYS A 49 -3.06 18.43 3.85
C LYS A 49 -2.45 17.43 4.81
N ASP A 50 -2.86 16.18 4.76
CA ASP A 50 -2.32 15.10 5.57
C ASP A 50 -0.90 14.68 5.14
N GLY A 51 -0.49 15.09 3.94
CA GLY A 51 0.90 15.08 3.50
C GLY A 51 1.54 13.71 3.40
N ASN A 52 0.92 12.77 2.71
CA ASN A 52 1.36 11.37 2.65
C ASN A 52 1.39 10.66 4.02
N ASN A 53 0.64 11.14 4.97
CA ASN A 53 0.45 10.43 6.23
C ASN A 53 -0.47 9.24 5.99
N VAL A 54 0.08 8.04 6.05
CA VAL A 54 -0.67 6.79 5.85
C VAL A 54 -1.51 6.36 7.07
N GLY A 55 -1.94 7.29 7.90
CA GLY A 55 -2.93 7.03 8.97
C GLY A 55 -4.31 6.66 8.41
N LYS A 56 -5.17 6.09 9.26
CA LYS A 56 -6.51 5.63 8.87
C LYS A 56 -7.31 6.67 8.06
N PRO A 57 -7.42 7.94 8.46
CA PRO A 57 -8.19 8.94 7.68
C PRO A 57 -7.68 9.10 6.25
N TYR A 58 -6.38 9.03 6.04
CA TYR A 58 -5.78 9.14 4.71
C TYR A 58 -6.13 7.97 3.81
N VAL A 59 -6.05 6.74 4.32
CA VAL A 59 -6.39 5.54 3.54
C VAL A 59 -7.89 5.43 3.29
N GLU A 60 -8.73 5.92 4.21
CA GLU A 60 -10.18 6.06 4.03
C GLU A 60 -10.50 7.06 2.91
N ASP A 61 -9.85 8.23 2.89
CA ASP A 61 -10.06 9.24 1.86
C ASP A 61 -9.70 8.73 0.46
N ARG A 62 -8.72 7.84 0.31
CA ARG A 62 -8.44 7.16 -0.96
C ARG A 62 -9.65 6.35 -1.45
N VAL A 63 -10.35 5.65 -0.57
CA VAL A 63 -11.57 4.89 -0.91
C VAL A 63 -12.74 5.84 -1.20
N HIS A 64 -12.93 6.87 -0.39
CA HIS A 64 -13.97 7.88 -0.59
C HIS A 64 -13.81 8.59 -1.94
N PHE A 65 -12.57 8.87 -2.35
CA PHE A 65 -12.30 9.44 -3.67
C PHE A 65 -12.80 8.54 -4.80
N LEU A 66 -12.68 7.22 -4.66
CA LEU A 66 -13.09 6.24 -5.65
C LEU A 66 -14.60 5.93 -5.64
N SER A 67 -15.36 6.46 -4.69
CA SER A 67 -16.82 6.24 -4.64
C SER A 67 -17.50 6.73 -5.92
N GLY A 68 -18.52 6.00 -6.37
CA GLY A 68 -19.22 6.24 -7.64
C GLY A 68 -18.60 5.52 -8.85
N MET A 69 -17.38 5.03 -8.75
CA MET A 69 -16.73 4.21 -9.80
C MET A 69 -17.09 2.74 -9.63
N THR A 70 -17.17 2.00 -10.73
CA THR A 70 -17.30 0.54 -10.70
C THR A 70 -15.97 -0.11 -10.27
N PRO A 71 -15.98 -1.33 -9.70
CA PRO A 71 -14.76 -2.09 -9.41
C PRO A 71 -13.84 -2.23 -10.62
N GLU A 72 -14.39 -2.41 -11.81
CA GLU A 72 -13.63 -2.54 -13.06
C GLU A 72 -12.94 -1.23 -13.47
N GLU A 73 -13.61 -0.09 -13.32
CA GLU A 73 -13.01 1.23 -13.59
C GLU A 73 -11.84 1.49 -12.63
N ILE A 74 -11.98 1.13 -11.35
CA ILE A 74 -10.93 1.29 -10.35
C ILE A 74 -9.75 0.36 -10.65
N ALA A 75 -10.02 -0.90 -11.00
CA ALA A 75 -8.98 -1.86 -11.37
C ALA A 75 -8.23 -1.42 -12.64
N THR A 76 -8.94 -0.85 -13.60
CA THR A 76 -8.34 -0.29 -14.81
C THR A 76 -7.49 0.93 -14.49
N LEU A 77 -7.98 1.85 -13.65
CA LEU A 77 -7.21 3.02 -13.21
C LEU A 77 -5.87 2.61 -12.57
N GLY A 78 -5.89 1.63 -11.66
CA GLY A 78 -4.68 1.12 -11.02
C GLY A 78 -3.73 0.44 -12.00
N TYR A 79 -4.26 -0.40 -12.88
CA TYR A 79 -3.48 -1.11 -13.90
C TYR A 79 -2.84 -0.15 -14.91
N ASP A 80 -3.58 0.84 -15.38
CA ASP A 80 -3.06 1.84 -16.33
C ASP A 80 -1.98 2.71 -15.69
N CYS A 81 -2.16 3.10 -14.43
CA CYS A 81 -1.13 3.80 -13.67
C CYS A 81 0.12 2.93 -13.51
N TYR A 82 -0.05 1.65 -13.17
CA TYR A 82 1.04 0.70 -13.09
C TYR A 82 1.79 0.59 -14.42
N MET A 83 1.11 0.33 -15.51
CA MET A 83 1.72 0.16 -16.83
C MET A 83 2.45 1.41 -17.32
N ARG A 84 1.93 2.60 -17.01
CA ARG A 84 2.50 3.88 -17.43
C ARG A 84 3.73 4.27 -16.62
N SER A 85 3.66 4.14 -15.29
CA SER A 85 4.63 4.77 -14.40
C SER A 85 5.34 3.82 -13.44
N TYR A 86 4.81 2.62 -13.22
CA TYR A 86 5.30 1.68 -12.19
C TYR A 86 5.75 0.33 -12.72
N LYS A 87 5.60 0.08 -14.02
CA LYS A 87 6.09 -1.16 -14.63
C LYS A 87 7.59 -1.32 -14.39
N GLY A 88 7.98 -2.46 -13.84
CA GLY A 88 9.37 -2.74 -13.45
C GLY A 88 9.74 -2.34 -12.03
N LYS A 89 8.79 -1.87 -11.22
CA LYS A 89 9.03 -1.57 -9.80
C LYS A 89 8.71 -2.72 -8.84
N MET A 90 8.24 -3.86 -9.35
CA MET A 90 8.23 -5.08 -8.53
C MET A 90 9.68 -5.48 -8.25
N TYR A 91 10.00 -5.71 -6.97
CA TYR A 91 11.35 -6.12 -6.58
C TYR A 91 11.67 -7.52 -7.11
N PRO A 92 12.70 -7.69 -7.93
CA PRO A 92 13.04 -8.99 -8.53
C PRO A 92 13.28 -10.07 -7.47
N GLU A 93 13.93 -9.71 -6.36
CA GLU A 93 14.24 -10.61 -5.25
C GLU A 93 12.96 -11.15 -4.61
N MET A 94 11.98 -10.27 -4.40
CA MET A 94 10.70 -10.65 -3.81
C MET A 94 9.81 -11.44 -4.79
N LYS A 95 9.86 -11.12 -6.09
CA LYS A 95 9.20 -11.94 -7.12
C LYS A 95 9.78 -13.35 -7.16
N ALA A 96 11.10 -13.48 -7.10
CA ALA A 96 11.76 -14.78 -7.07
C ALA A 96 11.40 -15.58 -5.81
N LEU A 97 11.41 -14.93 -4.64
CA LEU A 97 10.98 -15.56 -3.39
C LEU A 97 9.54 -16.06 -3.48
N ILE A 98 8.61 -15.22 -3.95
CA ILE A 98 7.19 -15.58 -4.07
C ILE A 98 6.99 -16.72 -5.08
N SER A 99 7.73 -16.69 -6.21
CA SER A 99 7.68 -17.79 -7.18
C SER A 99 8.12 -19.11 -6.55
N ASN A 100 9.25 -19.12 -5.84
CA ASN A 100 9.74 -20.31 -5.14
C ASN A 100 8.76 -20.80 -4.07
N LEU A 101 8.20 -19.91 -3.26
CA LEU A 101 7.20 -20.28 -2.25
C LEU A 101 6.00 -20.99 -2.88
N LYS A 102 5.52 -20.49 -4.02
CA LYS A 102 4.41 -21.12 -4.75
C LYS A 102 4.79 -22.51 -5.30
N GLU A 103 5.99 -22.67 -5.81
CA GLU A 103 6.52 -23.96 -6.28
C GLU A 103 6.59 -25.00 -5.14
N TYR A 104 6.88 -24.53 -3.92
CA TYR A 104 6.86 -25.38 -2.72
C TYR A 104 5.46 -25.55 -2.10
N GLY A 105 4.40 -25.08 -2.76
CA GLY A 105 3.03 -25.27 -2.34
C GLY A 105 2.53 -24.27 -1.29
N PHE A 106 3.26 -23.18 -1.05
CA PHE A 106 2.78 -22.11 -0.17
C PHE A 106 1.67 -21.31 -0.83
N GLU A 107 0.66 -20.99 -0.06
CA GLU A 107 -0.34 -20.02 -0.41
C GLU A 107 0.18 -18.62 -0.06
N VAL A 108 0.22 -17.72 -1.06
CA VAL A 108 0.78 -16.37 -0.91
C VAL A 108 -0.32 -15.33 -0.94
N TRP A 109 -0.28 -14.42 0.03
CA TRP A 109 -1.22 -13.31 0.20
C TRP A 109 -0.47 -11.98 0.26
N ILE A 110 -1.06 -10.94 -0.35
CA ILE A 110 -0.57 -9.57 -0.27
C ILE A 110 -1.57 -8.72 0.52
N LEU A 111 -1.09 -8.00 1.53
CA LEU A 111 -1.86 -7.04 2.32
C LEU A 111 -1.35 -5.63 2.04
N THR A 112 -2.25 -4.72 1.67
CA THR A 112 -1.88 -3.32 1.42
C THR A 112 -2.85 -2.36 2.10
N ALA A 113 -2.34 -1.23 2.58
CA ALA A 113 -3.17 -0.11 3.04
C ALA A 113 -3.75 0.73 1.89
N SER A 114 -3.51 0.33 0.65
CA SER A 114 -4.09 0.95 -0.54
C SER A 114 -5.48 0.38 -0.86
N PRO A 115 -6.32 1.09 -1.64
CA PRO A 115 -7.62 0.59 -2.05
C PRO A 115 -7.52 -0.75 -2.79
N GLU A 116 -8.29 -1.75 -2.37
CA GLU A 116 -8.17 -3.13 -2.84
C GLU A 116 -8.30 -3.26 -4.36
N PHE A 117 -9.39 -2.78 -4.94
CA PHE A 117 -9.62 -2.89 -6.38
C PHE A 117 -8.56 -2.19 -7.22
N LEU A 118 -7.95 -1.12 -6.69
CA LEU A 118 -6.89 -0.39 -7.39
C LEU A 118 -5.62 -1.24 -7.56
N TYR A 119 -5.33 -2.15 -6.62
CA TYR A 119 -4.11 -2.94 -6.59
C TYR A 119 -4.27 -4.36 -7.12
N GLN A 120 -5.45 -4.95 -6.99
CA GLN A 120 -5.67 -6.37 -7.25
C GLN A 120 -5.19 -6.83 -8.63
N ARG A 121 -5.54 -6.13 -9.69
CA ARG A 121 -5.25 -6.57 -11.06
C ARG A 121 -3.76 -6.65 -11.35
N PHE A 122 -3.00 -5.59 -11.09
CA PHE A 122 -1.59 -5.57 -11.45
C PHE A 122 -0.74 -6.43 -10.50
N VAL A 123 -1.02 -6.41 -9.20
CA VAL A 123 -0.28 -7.22 -8.21
C VAL A 123 -0.49 -8.71 -8.47
N ALA A 124 -1.74 -9.14 -8.65
CA ALA A 124 -2.05 -10.53 -8.94
C ALA A 124 -1.39 -11.01 -10.25
N SER A 125 -1.43 -10.19 -11.31
CA SER A 125 -0.79 -10.49 -12.59
C SER A 125 0.72 -10.61 -12.48
N GLU A 126 1.38 -9.68 -11.77
CA GLU A 126 2.84 -9.66 -11.64
C GLU A 126 3.40 -10.78 -10.77
N LEU A 127 2.67 -11.18 -9.74
CA LEU A 127 3.09 -12.23 -8.81
C LEU A 127 2.53 -13.62 -9.17
N GLY A 128 1.61 -13.69 -10.15
CA GLY A 128 0.96 -14.93 -10.54
C GLY A 128 0.19 -15.57 -9.38
N ILE A 129 -0.52 -14.77 -8.59
CA ILE A 129 -1.38 -15.21 -7.49
C ILE A 129 -2.86 -14.92 -7.82
N PRO A 130 -3.83 -15.58 -7.16
CA PRO A 130 -5.23 -15.25 -7.33
C PRO A 130 -5.51 -13.79 -6.96
N VAL A 131 -6.39 -13.12 -7.71
CA VAL A 131 -6.78 -11.73 -7.43
C VAL A 131 -7.37 -11.56 -6.02
N THR A 132 -8.05 -12.58 -5.52
CA THR A 132 -8.62 -12.65 -4.17
C THR A 132 -7.57 -12.74 -3.06
N HIS A 133 -6.31 -13.03 -3.40
CA HIS A 133 -5.19 -13.04 -2.46
C HIS A 133 -4.52 -11.67 -2.31
N VAL A 134 -5.01 -10.66 -2.98
CA VAL A 134 -4.59 -9.26 -2.79
C VAL A 134 -5.68 -8.55 -1.99
N LEU A 135 -5.39 -8.31 -0.71
CA LEU A 135 -6.30 -7.69 0.26
C LEU A 135 -5.86 -6.25 0.52
N GLY A 136 -6.78 -5.34 0.36
CA GLY A 136 -6.57 -3.91 0.58
C GLY A 136 -7.69 -3.28 1.40
N VAL A 137 -7.74 -1.96 1.43
CA VAL A 137 -8.87 -1.25 2.02
C VAL A 137 -10.11 -1.48 1.16
N LYS A 138 -11.12 -2.10 1.76
CA LYS A 138 -12.33 -2.53 1.07
C LYS A 138 -13.43 -1.48 1.18
N GLY A 139 -13.94 -1.02 0.04
CA GLY A 139 -15.19 -0.26 -0.02
C GLY A 139 -16.39 -1.18 -0.30
N VAL A 140 -17.56 -0.79 0.20
CA VAL A 140 -18.81 -1.49 -0.08
C VAL A 140 -19.29 -1.17 -1.50
N VAL A 141 -19.58 -2.20 -2.29
CA VAL A 141 -20.16 -2.02 -3.63
C VAL A 141 -21.68 -2.05 -3.51
N LYS A 142 -22.35 -0.97 -3.95
CA LYS A 142 -23.82 -0.83 -3.98
C LYS A 142 -24.27 -0.51 -5.41
N ASN A 143 -25.23 -1.23 -5.91
CA ASN A 143 -25.76 -1.02 -7.29
C ASN A 143 -24.65 -1.01 -8.36
N GLY A 144 -23.61 -1.83 -8.21
CA GLY A 144 -22.52 -1.96 -9.15
C GLY A 144 -21.40 -0.92 -9.05
N VAL A 145 -21.51 0.07 -8.15
CA VAL A 145 -20.48 1.09 -7.93
C VAL A 145 -20.00 1.10 -6.48
N MET A 146 -18.79 1.55 -6.27
CA MET A 146 -18.24 1.72 -4.92
C MET A 146 -18.97 2.85 -4.18
N SER A 147 -19.41 2.59 -2.95
CA SER A 147 -19.93 3.61 -2.04
C SER A 147 -18.81 4.22 -1.21
N ASP A 148 -19.15 5.14 -0.32
CA ASP A 148 -18.26 5.74 0.66
C ASP A 148 -18.14 4.92 1.96
N GLU A 149 -18.82 3.76 2.05
CA GLU A 149 -18.73 2.88 3.20
C GLU A 149 -17.51 1.96 3.10
N ILE A 150 -16.79 1.81 4.21
CA ILE A 150 -15.58 0.98 4.29
C ILE A 150 -15.88 -0.27 5.12
N ILE A 151 -15.36 -1.40 4.66
CA ILE A 151 -15.49 -2.69 5.34
C ILE A 151 -14.28 -2.88 6.26
N MET A 152 -14.57 -3.15 7.53
CA MET A 152 -13.53 -3.43 8.54
C MET A 152 -13.05 -4.90 8.50
N PRO A 153 -11.83 -5.18 8.93
CA PRO A 153 -10.80 -4.24 9.38
C PRO A 153 -10.10 -3.53 8.22
N ILE A 154 -9.63 -2.30 8.47
CA ILE A 154 -8.77 -1.59 7.52
C ILE A 154 -7.34 -2.12 7.69
N PRO A 155 -6.67 -2.57 6.61
CA PRO A 155 -5.30 -3.13 6.68
C PRO A 155 -4.23 -2.04 6.83
N GLN A 156 -4.32 -1.30 7.94
CA GLN A 156 -3.39 -0.24 8.34
C GLN A 156 -2.97 -0.47 9.79
N ASP A 157 -1.67 -0.43 10.07
CA ASP A 157 -1.09 -0.68 11.40
C ASP A 157 -1.62 -2.01 12.01
N ASP A 158 -2.23 -1.98 13.21
CA ASP A 158 -2.85 -3.13 13.88
C ASP A 158 -3.93 -3.84 13.04
N GLY A 159 -4.59 -3.10 12.17
CA GLY A 159 -5.59 -3.66 11.26
C GLY A 159 -5.01 -4.68 10.28
N LYS A 160 -3.73 -4.60 9.92
CA LYS A 160 -3.07 -5.64 9.10
C LYS A 160 -3.08 -7.01 9.79
N ALA A 161 -2.77 -7.05 11.08
CA ALA A 161 -2.86 -8.28 11.87
C ALA A 161 -4.30 -8.80 11.94
N GLN A 162 -5.29 -7.92 12.10
CA GLN A 162 -6.71 -8.29 12.15
C GLN A 162 -7.26 -8.87 10.84
N VAL A 163 -6.72 -8.45 9.69
CA VAL A 163 -7.09 -8.96 8.36
C VAL A 163 -6.76 -10.46 8.22
N ILE A 164 -5.66 -10.92 8.82
CA ILE A 164 -5.21 -12.32 8.73
C ILE A 164 -6.30 -13.30 9.23
N PRO A 165 -6.76 -13.26 10.48
CA PRO A 165 -7.81 -14.17 10.94
C PRO A 165 -9.17 -13.91 10.29
N THR A 166 -9.43 -12.69 9.83
CA THR A 166 -10.73 -12.33 9.25
C THR A 166 -10.90 -12.89 7.85
N TYR A 167 -9.91 -12.75 6.99
CA TYR A 167 -10.02 -13.10 5.57
C TYR A 167 -9.14 -14.28 5.15
N ILE A 168 -7.91 -14.39 5.65
CA ILE A 168 -6.99 -15.47 5.30
C ILE A 168 -7.34 -16.73 6.10
N LYS A 169 -7.72 -16.58 7.37
CA LYS A 169 -8.14 -17.68 8.28
C LYS A 169 -7.09 -18.77 8.47
N ALA A 170 -5.82 -18.39 8.35
CA ALA A 170 -4.68 -19.26 8.58
C ALA A 170 -3.59 -18.49 9.32
N VAL A 171 -2.72 -19.22 10.02
CA VAL A 171 -1.57 -18.63 10.70
C VAL A 171 -0.40 -18.61 9.72
N PRO A 172 0.17 -17.44 9.40
CA PRO A 172 1.24 -17.35 8.43
C PRO A 172 2.55 -17.95 8.98
N LEU A 173 3.25 -18.70 8.12
CA LEU A 173 4.60 -19.20 8.42
C LEU A 173 5.67 -18.15 8.09
N ILE A 174 5.41 -17.35 7.07
CA ILE A 174 6.32 -16.28 6.61
C ILE A 174 5.53 -15.00 6.50
N VAL A 175 6.06 -13.92 7.10
CA VAL A 175 5.48 -12.59 6.96
C VAL A 175 6.57 -11.61 6.55
N GLY A 176 6.26 -10.79 5.53
CA GLY A 176 7.14 -9.74 5.03
C GLY A 176 6.52 -8.35 5.16
N GLY A 177 7.34 -7.38 5.55
CA GLY A 177 6.96 -5.98 5.66
C GLY A 177 8.18 -5.08 5.48
N ASN A 178 8.02 -3.75 5.60
CA ASN A 178 9.13 -2.81 5.44
C ASN A 178 9.17 -1.68 6.48
N SER A 179 8.05 -1.43 7.14
CA SER A 179 7.85 -0.24 7.96
C SER A 179 7.39 -0.57 9.38
N ARG A 180 7.29 0.46 10.23
CA ARG A 180 6.68 0.33 11.55
C ARG A 180 5.23 -0.12 11.46
N GLY A 181 4.49 0.32 10.44
CA GLY A 181 3.09 -0.05 10.23
C GLY A 181 2.84 -1.55 9.99
N ASP A 182 3.90 -2.32 9.70
CA ASP A 182 3.83 -3.77 9.50
C ASP A 182 4.12 -4.57 10.77
N MET A 183 4.47 -3.89 11.88
CA MET A 183 4.94 -4.56 13.10
C MET A 183 3.96 -5.60 13.62
N ASP A 184 2.70 -5.23 13.72
CA ASP A 184 1.66 -6.14 14.25
C ASP A 184 1.46 -7.34 13.31
N MET A 185 1.45 -7.11 11.99
CA MET A 185 1.38 -8.17 10.99
C MET A 185 2.62 -9.09 11.04
N LEU A 186 3.83 -8.53 11.15
CA LEU A 186 5.07 -9.30 11.24
C LEU A 186 5.07 -10.21 12.47
N ASN A 187 4.47 -9.77 13.57
CA ASN A 187 4.36 -10.55 14.81
C ASN A 187 3.38 -11.73 14.70
N GLU A 188 2.51 -11.79 13.70
CA GLU A 188 1.68 -12.95 13.41
C GLU A 188 2.47 -14.14 12.82
N SER A 189 3.71 -13.91 12.37
CA SER A 189 4.53 -14.99 11.80
C SER A 189 4.88 -16.06 12.83
N ARG A 190 4.65 -17.32 12.48
CA ARG A 190 5.08 -18.50 13.26
C ARG A 190 6.47 -19.00 12.88
N GLY A 191 7.05 -18.45 11.83
CA GLY A 191 8.36 -18.86 11.34
C GLY A 191 9.23 -17.65 11.00
N LEU A 192 9.38 -17.35 9.72
CA LEU A 192 10.28 -16.34 9.23
C LEU A 192 9.60 -14.96 9.14
N LYS A 193 10.26 -13.95 9.69
CA LYS A 193 9.96 -12.53 9.47
C LYS A 193 10.96 -11.97 8.47
N ILE A 194 10.48 -11.28 7.44
CA ILE A 194 11.32 -10.64 6.42
C ILE A 194 11.04 -9.15 6.43
N VAL A 195 12.09 -8.33 6.53
CA VAL A 195 11.94 -6.87 6.51
C VAL A 195 12.75 -6.29 5.36
N VAL A 196 12.05 -5.67 4.41
CA VAL A 196 12.61 -5.17 3.16
C VAL A 196 12.91 -3.69 3.29
N ASN A 197 14.13 -3.28 2.97
CA ASN A 197 14.58 -1.88 3.00
C ASN A 197 14.13 -1.11 4.27
N PRO A 198 14.29 -1.65 5.48
CA PRO A 198 13.85 -0.95 6.70
C PRO A 198 14.59 0.37 6.88
N ASP A 199 13.89 1.36 7.43
CA ASP A 199 14.50 2.63 7.84
C ASP A 199 15.60 2.39 8.91
N ASP A 200 16.80 2.87 8.63
CA ASP A 200 17.98 2.77 9.48
C ASP A 200 18.44 4.14 10.02
N VAL A 201 17.65 5.18 9.84
CA VAL A 201 18.02 6.56 10.18
C VAL A 201 17.17 7.09 11.31
N THR A 202 15.85 6.89 11.26
CA THR A 202 14.91 7.50 12.19
C THR A 202 14.74 6.63 13.44
N VAL A 203 15.23 7.11 14.57
CA VAL A 203 14.97 6.47 15.88
C VAL A 203 13.54 6.71 16.29
N ARG A 204 12.81 5.64 16.62
CA ARG A 204 11.39 5.66 16.96
C ARG A 204 11.15 6.22 18.37
N GLY A 205 10.05 6.94 18.51
CA GLY A 205 9.61 7.54 19.75
C GLY A 205 8.84 6.56 20.66
N LYS A 206 8.40 7.07 21.81
CA LYS A 206 7.63 6.28 22.79
C LYS A 206 6.27 5.81 22.23
N GLU A 207 5.71 6.54 21.30
CA GLU A 207 4.46 6.24 20.60
C GLU A 207 4.53 4.96 19.77
N ASP A 208 5.74 4.54 19.40
CA ASP A 208 5.96 3.31 18.61
C ASP A 208 6.11 2.04 19.47
N GLY A 209 5.85 2.17 20.78
CA GLY A 209 5.79 1.04 21.72
C GLY A 209 7.11 0.26 21.80
N PRO A 210 7.12 -1.06 21.50
CA PRO A 210 8.33 -1.89 21.62
C PRO A 210 9.49 -1.44 20.72
N MET A 211 9.20 -0.72 19.63
CA MET A 211 10.23 -0.20 18.72
C MET A 211 10.90 1.09 19.24
N SER A 212 10.38 1.68 20.33
CA SER A 212 10.93 2.89 20.92
C SER A 212 12.43 2.79 21.22
N GLY A 213 13.18 3.80 20.80
CA GLY A 213 14.64 3.85 20.97
C GLY A 213 15.43 3.08 19.90
N HIS A 214 14.75 2.46 18.94
CA HIS A 214 15.36 1.74 17.82
C HIS A 214 14.99 2.39 16.48
N THR A 215 15.82 2.19 15.46
CA THR A 215 15.37 2.33 14.07
C THR A 215 14.51 1.09 13.70
N VAL A 216 13.75 1.14 12.62
CA VAL A 216 13.01 -0.05 12.16
C VAL A 216 13.96 -1.22 11.91
N LYS A 217 15.11 -0.96 11.28
CA LYS A 217 16.13 -1.98 11.01
C LYS A 217 16.69 -2.55 12.29
N SER A 218 17.21 -1.71 13.20
CA SER A 218 17.87 -2.17 14.43
C SER A 218 16.92 -2.94 15.35
N TYR A 219 15.64 -2.59 15.36
CA TYR A 219 14.62 -3.33 16.07
C TYR A 219 14.45 -4.75 15.51
N TRP A 220 14.26 -4.87 14.20
CA TRP A 220 14.02 -6.16 13.58
C TRP A 220 15.25 -7.06 13.52
N GLU A 221 16.47 -6.49 13.41
CA GLU A 221 17.71 -7.25 13.59
C GLU A 221 17.79 -7.88 14.97
N LYS A 222 17.45 -7.10 16.02
CA LYS A 222 17.39 -7.60 17.41
C LYS A 222 16.33 -8.71 17.58
N GLU A 223 15.19 -8.58 16.93
CA GLU A 223 14.11 -9.58 16.95
C GLU A 223 14.37 -10.79 16.00
N GLY A 224 15.54 -10.86 15.36
CA GLY A 224 15.96 -11.99 14.54
C GLY A 224 15.27 -12.09 13.19
N ALA A 225 14.75 -10.99 12.67
CA ALA A 225 14.18 -10.96 11.32
C ALA A 225 15.27 -10.98 10.24
N LEU A 226 14.94 -11.53 9.07
CA LEU A 226 15.77 -11.44 7.88
C LEU A 226 15.63 -10.06 7.25
N ILE A 227 16.72 -9.30 7.18
CA ILE A 227 16.76 -8.01 6.50
C ILE A 227 17.13 -8.23 5.03
N VAL A 228 16.32 -7.69 4.13
CA VAL A 228 16.51 -7.78 2.67
C VAL A 228 16.63 -6.38 2.09
N HIS A 229 17.61 -6.20 1.22
CA HIS A 229 17.79 -4.95 0.48
C HIS A 229 17.40 -5.16 -0.98
N CYS A 230 16.38 -4.42 -1.41
CA CYS A 230 15.94 -4.35 -2.80
C CYS A 230 16.19 -2.96 -3.38
N ASN A 231 16.46 -2.88 -4.69
CA ASN A 231 16.63 -1.59 -5.34
C ASN A 231 15.26 -0.98 -5.69
N ASP A 232 14.87 0.07 -4.97
CA ASP A 232 13.69 0.86 -5.36
C ASP A 232 14.06 1.90 -6.41
N VAL A 233 13.68 1.64 -7.65
CA VAL A 233 13.92 2.55 -8.77
C VAL A 233 13.17 3.85 -8.53
N ARG A 234 13.91 4.94 -8.33
CA ARG A 234 13.39 6.25 -7.96
C ARG A 234 13.09 7.14 -9.17
N ASP A 235 13.94 7.02 -10.19
CA ASP A 235 13.79 7.81 -11.42
C ASP A 235 12.72 7.19 -12.30
N ARG A 236 11.63 7.93 -12.49
CA ARG A 236 10.52 7.55 -13.33
C ARG A 236 9.69 8.75 -13.73
N ASN A 237 8.92 8.62 -14.78
CA ASN A 237 7.96 9.64 -15.17
C ASN A 237 6.75 9.62 -14.25
N VAL A 238 6.45 10.72 -13.61
CA VAL A 238 5.18 10.94 -12.90
C VAL A 238 4.17 11.59 -13.83
N SER A 239 2.92 11.20 -13.72
CA SER A 239 1.85 11.65 -14.62
C SER A 239 1.26 13.01 -14.21
N PHE A 240 1.54 13.49 -13.00
CA PHE A 240 1.08 14.78 -12.50
C PHE A 240 2.25 15.63 -11.95
N LYS A 241 2.05 16.95 -11.88
CA LYS A 241 3.02 17.86 -11.29
C LYS A 241 2.79 17.95 -9.78
N THR A 242 3.76 17.48 -9.01
CA THR A 242 3.68 17.50 -7.53
C THR A 242 3.52 18.88 -6.94
N ALA A 243 4.14 19.90 -7.58
CA ALA A 243 4.00 21.29 -7.16
C ALA A 243 2.54 21.80 -7.21
N ASP A 244 1.74 21.28 -8.13
CA ASP A 244 0.34 21.67 -8.27
C ASP A 244 -0.52 21.14 -7.12
N PHE A 245 -0.11 20.02 -6.51
CA PHE A 245 -0.81 19.36 -5.40
C PHE A 245 -0.08 19.50 -4.06
N LYS A 246 1.10 20.11 -4.04
CA LYS A 246 1.93 20.28 -2.83
C LYS A 246 2.22 18.97 -2.09
N ILE A 247 2.35 17.87 -2.83
CA ILE A 247 2.56 16.54 -2.27
C ILE A 247 4.05 16.35 -2.00
N ARG A 248 4.38 15.81 -0.82
CA ARG A 248 5.74 15.41 -0.47
C ARG A 248 6.04 14.04 -1.07
N THR A 249 7.26 13.85 -1.52
CA THR A 249 7.73 12.54 -1.98
C THR A 249 7.97 11.61 -0.79
N ASN A 250 7.93 10.30 -1.01
CA ASN A 250 8.32 9.32 0.00
C ASN A 250 9.81 9.41 0.38
N LEU A 251 10.61 10.11 -0.43
CA LEU A 251 12.01 10.41 -0.15
C LEU A 251 12.18 11.50 0.90
N GLU A 252 11.19 12.39 1.03
CA GLU A 252 11.20 13.53 1.95
C GLU A 252 10.53 13.21 3.28
N ASN A 253 9.95 12.03 3.40
CA ASN A 253 9.28 11.58 4.62
C ASN A 253 9.95 10.33 5.20
N PRO A 254 11.05 10.48 5.95
CA PRO A 254 11.80 9.36 6.50
C PRO A 254 11.07 8.64 7.65
N LYS A 255 9.91 9.15 8.10
CA LYS A 255 9.14 8.56 9.22
C LYS A 255 8.14 7.48 8.78
N LYS A 256 8.19 7.06 7.54
CA LYS A 256 7.33 5.98 7.04
C LYS A 256 7.98 4.63 7.09
#